data_aafa52045f1ef2aa0ac177dae39b087a
#
_entry.id   aafa52045f1ef2aa0ac177dae39b087a
#
_cell.length_a   1.000
_cell.length_b   1.000
_cell.length_c   1.000
_cell.angle_alpha   90.00
_cell.angle_beta   90.00
_cell.angle_gamma   90.00
#
_symmetry.space_group_name_H-M   'P 1'
#
loop_
_entity.id
_entity.type
_entity.pdbx_description
1 polymer ?
#
loop_
_entity_poly.entity_id
_entity_poly.type
_entity_poly.pdbx_seq_one_letter_code
_entity_poly.pdbx_strand_id
1 'polypeptide(L)'
;MKKGLLFFLLMFAATSFMFAQTVVFSDNFDSYTAGSHLAQSNSAWTTWSSAPGGAEDGVISSAQASSTPNSLYITGSNDQLYPFGNYTTGHYTLTFNYYVPSSGNGGYFNIQHVLKSQWALECYFHSTGDGYLSVGGSQYNFSCRADAWFPIVFDVDMDNDQASLIVNDVTVHTWPFHYEQGSTNGTNQLAGINFYAGSPVSSTTSGSYYVDDFVVTEVSAALVGQFAVDAENLTFSMNPNGTASQSFTMNNPGTGSTDYYVVTTYDIPNPNPASTGAVDMHYYVDDPYTSVGWTSATDVDLAICFPSSALQQHIGKTLNEIDFFMGEALPTAKIRVYGMNNSLLHPGPGDVVYEQTFTPDSGWNHIQLTTPYLIDGSDLWFGVWFTQPEGSYLAPLDGGFANDYSCWYKVGSTWYNRFTSGSYDFNLCLGGKIDGTPITPWLTVNPAEGNINAGANVTETVTVNSNGMNVGDTKTAKLHCFSSDIENGEVEIPVSLSITDVAVNEYNQIEVKVYPNPATNFVQVTSDQIQRVEVYNMMGQLVFEQFCNDSHVTISTAGMAPGSYAVKVTATNGTVTKQVVVK
;
A
#
# COMPACT_ATOMS: atom_id res chain seq x y z
N MET A 1 -29.06 22.40 19.88
CA MET A 1 -28.09 22.35 18.76
C MET A 1 -26.73 22.10 19.40
N LYS A 2 -26.30 20.85 19.45
CA LYS A 2 -25.03 20.43 20.04
C LYS A 2 -23.94 20.57 18.95
N LYS A 3 -23.00 21.49 19.15
CA LYS A 3 -21.79 21.58 18.30
C LYS A 3 -20.83 20.51 18.78
N GLY A 4 -20.69 19.44 18.03
CA GLY A 4 -19.60 18.48 18.20
C GLY A 4 -18.31 19.13 17.65
N LEU A 5 -17.34 19.33 18.51
CA LEU A 5 -16.00 19.78 18.15
C LEU A 5 -15.22 18.52 17.70
N LEU A 6 -15.05 18.37 16.40
CA LEU A 6 -14.21 17.33 15.81
C LEU A 6 -12.76 17.83 15.87
N PHE A 7 -11.92 17.16 16.67
CA PHE A 7 -10.49 17.43 16.73
C PHE A 7 -9.85 16.93 15.45
N PHE A 8 -9.43 17.85 14.59
CA PHE A 8 -8.59 17.53 13.43
C PHE A 8 -7.14 17.38 13.90
N LEU A 9 -6.64 16.17 13.82
CA LEU A 9 -5.21 15.89 13.91
C LEU A 9 -4.55 16.44 12.63
N LEU A 10 -3.83 17.56 12.73
CA LEU A 10 -2.97 18.05 11.65
C LEU A 10 -1.79 17.07 11.52
N MET A 11 -1.85 16.17 10.55
CA MET A 11 -0.67 15.42 10.12
C MET A 11 0.27 16.36 9.35
N PHE A 12 1.37 16.73 9.95
CA PHE A 12 2.54 17.21 9.24
C PHE A 12 3.09 16.05 8.40
N ALA A 13 3.24 16.25 7.09
CA ALA A 13 3.96 15.36 6.20
C ALA A 13 5.47 15.47 6.46
N ALA A 14 5.94 14.79 7.50
CA ALA A 14 7.26 14.18 7.52
C ALA A 14 7.08 12.79 6.92
N THR A 15 8.00 12.32 6.14
CA THR A 15 8.09 10.94 5.65
C THR A 15 7.75 9.98 6.78
N SER A 16 6.47 9.63 6.87
CA SER A 16 5.97 8.78 7.93
C SER A 16 6.34 7.36 7.57
N PHE A 17 7.44 6.87 8.11
CA PHE A 17 7.54 5.44 8.37
C PHE A 17 6.32 5.11 9.22
N MET A 18 5.36 4.36 8.68
CA MET A 18 4.23 3.86 9.44
C MET A 18 4.74 2.75 10.34
N PHE A 19 5.21 3.11 11.55
CA PHE A 19 5.50 2.13 12.58
C PHE A 19 4.16 1.53 13.05
N ALA A 20 4.08 0.20 13.11
CA ALA A 20 2.99 -0.44 13.82
C ALA A 20 3.14 -0.09 15.30
N GLN A 21 2.12 0.55 15.86
CA GLN A 21 2.08 0.93 17.27
C GLN A 21 1.13 -0.01 18.01
N THR A 22 1.64 -0.68 19.04
CA THR A 22 0.84 -1.51 19.92
C THR A 22 0.74 -0.83 21.28
N VAL A 23 -0.49 -0.48 21.70
CA VAL A 23 -0.71 0.04 23.05
C VAL A 23 -0.43 -1.05 24.05
N VAL A 24 0.61 -0.86 24.85
CA VAL A 24 1.02 -1.76 25.93
C VAL A 24 0.19 -1.51 27.18
N PHE A 25 -0.06 -0.23 27.48
CA PHE A 25 -0.88 0.20 28.60
C PHE A 25 -1.51 1.55 28.31
N SER A 26 -2.74 1.76 28.80
CA SER A 26 -3.37 3.09 28.79
C SER A 26 -4.26 3.26 30.01
N ASP A 27 -4.29 4.49 30.54
CA ASP A 27 -5.15 4.91 31.63
C ASP A 27 -5.51 6.39 31.46
N ASN A 28 -6.77 6.66 31.18
CA ASN A 28 -7.30 8.01 31.07
C ASN A 28 -8.02 8.48 32.33
N PHE A 29 -7.93 7.71 33.41
CA PHE A 29 -8.46 7.96 34.76
C PHE A 29 -9.99 8.17 34.84
N ASP A 30 -10.72 8.17 33.74
CA ASP A 30 -12.16 8.47 33.69
C ASP A 30 -13.04 7.42 34.36
N SER A 31 -12.58 6.16 34.39
CA SER A 31 -13.35 5.04 34.96
C SER A 31 -13.36 5.00 36.49
N TYR A 32 -12.48 5.79 37.16
CA TYR A 32 -12.38 5.80 38.61
C TYR A 32 -13.32 6.81 39.25
N THR A 33 -13.59 6.61 40.54
CA THR A 33 -14.38 7.55 41.33
C THR A 33 -13.53 8.72 41.81
N ALA A 34 -13.96 9.95 41.55
CA ALA A 34 -13.28 11.12 42.07
C ALA A 34 -13.13 11.05 43.60
N GLY A 35 -11.93 11.34 44.08
CA GLY A 35 -11.53 11.21 45.50
C GLY A 35 -10.95 9.84 45.87
N SER A 36 -10.96 8.83 44.99
CA SER A 36 -10.30 7.56 45.23
C SER A 36 -8.78 7.66 45.00
N HIS A 37 -8.03 6.75 45.57
CA HIS A 37 -6.59 6.59 45.36
C HIS A 37 -6.31 5.70 44.15
N LEU A 38 -5.36 6.09 43.31
CA LEU A 38 -5.10 5.42 42.02
C LEU A 38 -4.56 4.00 42.19
N ALA A 39 -3.45 3.81 42.92
CA ALA A 39 -2.84 2.48 43.10
C ALA A 39 -3.72 1.53 43.94
N GLN A 40 -4.58 2.06 44.80
CA GLN A 40 -5.60 1.26 45.45
C GLN A 40 -6.69 0.79 44.49
N SER A 41 -7.00 1.57 43.47
CA SER A 41 -8.05 1.29 42.47
C SER A 41 -7.55 0.46 41.30
N ASN A 42 -6.26 0.57 40.94
CA ASN A 42 -5.64 -0.14 39.83
C ASN A 42 -4.23 -0.64 40.20
N SER A 43 -4.07 -1.95 40.28
CA SER A 43 -2.81 -2.61 40.66
C SER A 43 -1.67 -2.50 39.64
N ALA A 44 -1.91 -1.95 38.45
CA ALA A 44 -0.86 -1.60 37.50
C ALA A 44 0.00 -0.42 38.02
N TRP A 45 -0.59 0.43 38.86
CA TRP A 45 0.08 1.52 39.54
C TRP A 45 0.53 1.09 40.95
N THR A 46 1.55 1.73 41.45
CA THR A 46 2.04 1.53 42.83
C THR A 46 2.54 2.86 43.42
N THR A 47 2.93 2.88 44.67
CA THR A 47 3.56 4.03 45.33
C THR A 47 5.04 3.77 45.59
N TRP A 48 5.79 4.80 45.97
CA TRP A 48 7.22 4.65 46.30
C TRP A 48 7.46 3.59 47.38
N SER A 49 6.72 3.64 48.47
CA SER A 49 6.82 2.65 49.56
C SER A 49 6.01 1.37 49.32
N SER A 50 5.37 1.23 48.15
CA SER A 50 4.49 0.10 47.80
C SER A 50 3.31 -0.07 48.77
N ALA A 51 2.70 1.06 49.18
CA ALA A 51 1.59 1.14 50.13
C ALA A 51 0.35 1.81 49.48
N PRO A 52 -0.39 1.10 48.58
CA PRO A 52 -1.61 1.62 47.98
C PRO A 52 -2.66 2.08 49.00
N GLY A 53 -3.34 3.21 48.73
CA GLY A 53 -4.28 3.84 49.65
C GLY A 53 -3.65 4.68 50.77
N GLY A 54 -2.33 4.76 50.80
CA GLY A 54 -1.58 5.62 51.74
C GLY A 54 -1.37 7.05 51.23
N ALA A 55 -0.62 7.84 52.00
CA ALA A 55 -0.38 9.27 51.69
C ALA A 55 0.43 9.50 50.38
N GLU A 56 1.17 8.49 49.94
CA GLU A 56 1.93 8.54 48.68
C GLU A 56 1.03 8.29 47.43
N ASP A 57 -0.16 7.71 47.62
CA ASP A 57 -1.03 7.34 46.52
C ASP A 57 -1.76 8.56 45.97
N GLY A 58 -1.61 8.83 44.67
CA GLY A 58 -2.24 9.95 43.98
C GLY A 58 -3.77 9.83 43.95
N VAL A 59 -4.44 10.96 43.91
CA VAL A 59 -5.91 11.04 44.03
C VAL A 59 -6.55 11.35 42.71
N ILE A 60 -7.58 10.61 42.39
CA ILE A 60 -8.44 10.88 41.21
C ILE A 60 -9.25 12.17 41.46
N SER A 61 -9.21 13.08 40.52
CA SER A 61 -9.81 14.41 40.67
C SER A 61 -10.65 14.78 39.42
N SER A 62 -11.83 15.35 39.67
CA SER A 62 -12.66 15.96 38.65
C SER A 62 -12.49 17.49 38.55
N ALA A 63 -11.51 18.06 39.24
CA ALA A 63 -11.28 19.52 39.25
C ALA A 63 -10.64 20.03 37.95
N GLN A 64 -9.79 19.23 37.34
CA GLN A 64 -9.20 19.44 36.01
C GLN A 64 -9.21 18.08 35.29
N ALA A 65 -9.53 18.08 33.99
CA ALA A 65 -9.46 16.89 33.15
C ALA A 65 -9.17 17.30 31.70
N SER A 66 -8.29 16.56 31.03
CA SER A 66 -8.02 16.69 29.59
C SER A 66 -9.06 15.90 28.81
N SER A 67 -9.19 14.64 29.08
CA SER A 67 -10.40 13.85 28.80
C SER A 67 -11.32 13.90 30.03
N THR A 68 -12.62 13.85 29.84
CA THR A 68 -13.57 14.00 30.96
C THR A 68 -14.17 12.65 31.36
N PRO A 69 -14.44 12.39 32.67
CA PRO A 69 -14.62 13.41 33.73
C PRO A 69 -13.44 13.60 34.69
N ASN A 70 -12.38 12.80 34.67
CA ASN A 70 -11.40 12.76 35.73
C ASN A 70 -9.95 12.82 35.22
N SER A 71 -9.02 13.12 36.11
CA SER A 71 -7.58 13.01 35.92
C SER A 71 -6.89 12.58 37.21
N LEU A 72 -5.61 12.26 37.16
CA LEU A 72 -4.77 12.00 38.34
C LEU A 72 -4.25 13.32 38.92
N TYR A 73 -4.55 13.63 40.16
CA TYR A 73 -4.01 14.78 40.89
C TYR A 73 -2.88 14.36 41.80
N ILE A 74 -1.74 15.02 41.66
CA ILE A 74 -0.51 14.79 42.44
C ILE A 74 -0.22 16.01 43.29
N THR A 75 -0.19 15.83 44.60
CA THR A 75 0.05 16.90 45.59
C THR A 75 0.52 16.35 46.93
N GLY A 76 0.94 17.21 47.85
CA GLY A 76 1.30 16.84 49.23
C GLY A 76 2.51 15.91 49.28
N SER A 77 2.29 14.65 49.64
CA SER A 77 3.30 13.61 49.70
C SER A 77 3.11 12.50 48.69
N ASN A 78 2.27 12.77 47.63
CA ASN A 78 2.06 11.77 46.59
C ASN A 78 3.37 11.42 45.89
N ASP A 79 3.56 10.13 45.65
CA ASP A 79 4.76 9.54 45.04
C ASP A 79 4.32 8.32 44.24
N GLN A 80 3.71 8.62 43.08
CA GLN A 80 2.98 7.65 42.23
C GLN A 80 3.89 7.04 41.17
N LEU A 81 3.97 5.71 41.16
CA LEU A 81 4.81 4.96 40.22
C LEU A 81 3.99 4.12 39.25
N TYR A 82 4.41 4.09 38.00
CA TYR A 82 4.05 3.07 37.02
C TYR A 82 5.30 2.26 36.63
N PRO A 83 5.39 0.96 36.98
CA PRO A 83 6.50 0.09 36.61
C PRO A 83 6.30 -0.46 35.19
N PHE A 84 7.34 -0.40 34.33
CA PHE A 84 7.28 -0.89 32.93
C PHE A 84 7.68 -2.36 32.78
N GLY A 85 8.26 -3.03 33.74
CA GLY A 85 8.70 -4.43 33.62
C GLY A 85 10.17 -4.61 33.19
N ASN A 86 10.99 -3.55 33.28
CA ASN A 86 12.44 -3.57 33.00
C ASN A 86 12.76 -3.91 31.55
N TYR A 87 12.21 -3.17 30.58
CA TYR A 87 12.56 -3.31 29.17
C TYR A 87 14.02 -2.94 28.92
N THR A 88 14.75 -3.77 28.17
CA THR A 88 16.15 -3.58 27.79
C THR A 88 16.36 -3.51 26.28
N THR A 89 15.31 -3.72 25.52
CA THR A 89 15.26 -3.67 24.05
C THR A 89 13.92 -3.11 23.59
N GLY A 90 13.83 -2.75 22.32
CA GLY A 90 12.61 -2.23 21.69
C GLY A 90 12.52 -0.71 21.73
N HIS A 91 11.55 -0.19 21.02
CA HIS A 91 11.27 1.23 20.91
C HIS A 91 9.90 1.51 21.55
N TYR A 92 9.82 2.47 22.48
CA TYR A 92 8.60 2.80 23.20
C TYR A 92 8.34 4.30 23.18
N THR A 93 7.05 4.66 23.16
CA THR A 93 6.62 6.04 23.43
C THR A 93 5.72 6.06 24.66
N LEU A 94 5.98 7.01 25.54
CA LEU A 94 5.12 7.35 26.65
C LEU A 94 4.49 8.70 26.37
N THR A 95 3.17 8.74 26.32
CA THR A 95 2.43 9.98 26.10
C THR A 95 1.46 10.22 27.25
N PHE A 96 1.35 11.46 27.67
CA PHE A 96 0.36 11.89 28.64
C PHE A 96 0.13 13.40 28.56
N ASN A 97 -1.03 13.85 28.99
CA ASN A 97 -1.33 15.27 29.15
C ASN A 97 -0.97 15.73 30.56
N TYR A 98 -0.42 16.93 30.63
CA TYR A 98 0.08 17.53 31.88
C TYR A 98 -0.52 18.91 32.09
N TYR A 99 -0.92 19.22 33.34
CA TYR A 99 -1.47 20.51 33.70
C TYR A 99 -0.84 21.02 34.99
N VAL A 100 -0.28 22.23 34.96
CA VAL A 100 0.34 22.90 36.10
C VAL A 100 -0.46 24.15 36.44
N PRO A 101 -1.14 24.22 37.61
CA PRO A 101 -1.81 25.43 38.04
C PRO A 101 -0.81 26.58 38.30
N SER A 102 -1.11 27.78 37.80
CA SER A 102 -0.28 28.99 38.10
C SER A 102 -0.29 29.36 39.58
N SER A 103 -1.35 28.95 40.30
CA SER A 103 -1.46 29.10 41.77
C SER A 103 -0.74 28.00 42.56
N GLY A 104 -0.18 27.00 41.88
CA GLY A 104 0.54 25.87 42.47
C GLY A 104 2.04 26.11 42.62
N ASN A 105 2.74 25.07 43.08
CA ASN A 105 4.18 25.12 43.30
C ASN A 105 4.98 24.37 42.22
N GLY A 106 4.39 24.19 41.03
CA GLY A 106 4.99 23.45 39.92
C GLY A 106 4.71 21.94 39.94
N GLY A 107 5.36 21.23 39.05
CA GLY A 107 5.23 19.77 38.89
C GLY A 107 6.55 19.09 38.62
N TYR A 108 6.55 17.75 38.67
CA TYR A 108 7.73 16.94 38.47
C TYR A 108 7.36 15.52 38.04
N PHE A 109 8.15 14.97 37.16
CA PHE A 109 8.22 13.53 36.97
C PHE A 109 9.66 13.09 36.68
N ASN A 110 9.93 11.81 36.88
CA ASN A 110 11.17 11.18 36.44
C ASN A 110 10.92 9.87 35.71
N ILE A 111 11.87 9.50 34.86
CA ILE A 111 11.97 8.17 34.26
C ILE A 111 13.12 7.44 34.95
N GLN A 112 12.94 6.15 35.18
CA GLN A 112 13.91 5.34 35.93
C GLN A 112 14.47 4.23 35.05
N HIS A 113 15.80 4.08 35.04
CA HIS A 113 16.52 2.93 34.50
C HIS A 113 16.37 1.70 35.38
N VAL A 114 16.49 1.91 36.67
CA VAL A 114 16.27 0.87 37.67
C VAL A 114 15.29 1.43 38.70
N LEU A 115 14.19 0.73 38.87
CA LEU A 115 13.08 1.20 39.70
C LEU A 115 13.55 1.54 41.11
N LYS A 116 13.24 2.76 41.58
CA LYS A 116 13.59 3.30 42.92
C LYS A 116 15.09 3.43 43.22
N SER A 117 15.97 3.33 42.21
CA SER A 117 17.41 3.39 42.46
C SER A 117 18.26 4.10 41.40
N GLN A 118 17.83 4.20 40.17
CA GLN A 118 18.60 4.85 39.10
C GLN A 118 17.67 5.67 38.20
N TRP A 119 17.88 6.97 38.11
CA TRP A 119 17.06 7.91 37.33
C TRP A 119 17.67 8.14 35.96
N ALA A 120 16.93 7.85 34.92
CA ALA A 120 17.28 8.17 33.54
C ALA A 120 17.24 9.69 33.30
N LEU A 121 16.18 10.33 33.77
CA LEU A 121 15.98 11.77 33.68
C LEU A 121 15.12 12.28 34.84
N GLU A 122 15.17 13.58 35.05
CA GLU A 122 14.22 14.32 35.89
C GLU A 122 13.70 15.51 35.10
N CYS A 123 12.38 15.73 35.14
CA CYS A 123 11.71 16.82 34.47
C CYS A 123 10.95 17.72 35.44
N TYR A 124 11.24 18.99 35.43
CA TYR A 124 10.74 19.99 36.39
C TYR A 124 9.90 21.02 35.68
N PHE A 125 8.74 21.36 36.24
CA PHE A 125 7.79 22.33 35.69
C PHE A 125 7.53 23.43 36.72
N HIS A 126 7.68 24.67 36.34
CA HIS A 126 7.37 25.80 37.17
C HIS A 126 5.93 26.29 36.94
N SER A 127 5.29 26.84 37.95
CA SER A 127 3.96 27.44 37.85
C SER A 127 3.93 28.71 37.00
N THR A 128 5.09 29.19 36.55
CA THR A 128 5.25 30.32 35.61
C THR A 128 5.13 29.96 34.14
N GLY A 129 5.01 28.66 33.79
CA GLY A 129 4.89 28.18 32.42
C GLY A 129 6.24 27.94 31.73
N ASP A 130 7.26 27.63 32.48
CA ASP A 130 8.58 27.18 32.03
C ASP A 130 9.01 25.94 32.84
N GLY A 131 10.11 25.34 32.42
CA GLY A 131 10.66 24.17 33.11
C GLY A 131 12.04 23.79 32.60
N TYR A 132 12.57 22.69 33.12
CA TYR A 132 13.83 22.11 32.62
C TYR A 132 13.85 20.59 32.73
N LEU A 133 14.52 19.98 31.77
CA LEU A 133 14.93 18.60 31.75
C LEU A 133 16.35 18.50 32.35
N SER A 134 16.58 17.58 33.24
CA SER A 134 17.90 17.22 33.79
C SER A 134 18.28 15.83 33.32
N VAL A 135 19.35 15.71 32.52
CA VAL A 135 19.88 14.45 31.97
C VAL A 135 21.35 14.60 31.62
N GLY A 136 22.14 13.55 31.75
CA GLY A 136 23.58 13.54 31.41
C GLY A 136 24.41 14.56 32.20
N GLY A 137 23.97 14.96 33.39
CA GLY A 137 24.59 16.02 34.19
C GLY A 137 24.37 17.43 33.67
N SER A 138 23.47 17.64 32.71
CA SER A 138 23.14 18.93 32.09
C SER A 138 21.65 19.25 32.26
N GLN A 139 21.32 20.54 32.15
CA GLN A 139 19.93 21.02 32.19
C GLN A 139 19.56 21.66 30.84
N TYR A 140 18.35 21.36 30.38
CA TYR A 140 17.78 21.86 29.12
C TYR A 140 16.44 22.54 29.42
N ASN A 141 16.40 23.86 29.27
CA ASN A 141 15.21 24.65 29.58
C ASN A 141 14.18 24.55 28.44
N PHE A 142 12.89 24.60 28.80
CA PHE A 142 11.78 24.64 27.87
C PHE A 142 10.67 25.56 28.36
N SER A 143 9.75 25.91 27.46
CA SER A 143 8.51 26.60 27.78
C SER A 143 7.35 25.62 27.74
N CYS A 144 6.46 25.73 28.71
CA CYS A 144 5.20 25.01 28.77
C CYS A 144 4.03 25.99 28.98
N ARG A 145 2.88 25.52 29.43
CA ARG A 145 1.72 26.36 29.71
C ARG A 145 1.30 26.21 31.17
N ALA A 146 1.11 27.33 31.89
CA ALA A 146 0.37 27.32 33.14
C ALA A 146 -1.13 27.44 32.89
N ASP A 147 -1.95 26.84 33.76
CA ASP A 147 -3.41 26.87 33.70
C ASP A 147 -4.02 26.32 32.38
N ALA A 148 -3.27 25.45 31.69
CA ALA A 148 -3.73 24.79 30.47
C ALA A 148 -3.08 23.39 30.36
N TRP A 149 -3.80 22.45 29.76
CA TRP A 149 -3.29 21.14 29.40
C TRP A 149 -2.30 21.26 28.22
N PHE A 150 -1.23 20.49 28.29
CA PHE A 150 -0.25 20.33 27.20
C PHE A 150 0.28 18.90 27.15
N PRO A 151 0.60 18.38 25.97
CA PRO A 151 1.11 17.02 25.80
C PRO A 151 2.59 16.92 26.23
N ILE A 152 2.93 15.78 26.80
CA ILE A 152 4.29 15.29 27.02
C ILE A 152 4.44 14.03 26.18
N VAL A 153 5.55 13.93 25.45
CA VAL A 153 5.96 12.69 24.78
C VAL A 153 7.39 12.38 25.18
N PHE A 154 7.60 11.21 25.75
CA PHE A 154 8.92 10.64 25.96
C PHE A 154 9.07 9.47 24.98
N ASP A 155 9.95 9.64 24.02
CA ASP A 155 10.29 8.65 22.99
C ASP A 155 11.61 8.00 23.35
N VAL A 156 11.68 6.67 23.36
CA VAL A 156 12.87 5.91 23.75
C VAL A 156 13.07 4.67 22.89
N ASP A 157 14.17 4.66 22.15
CA ASP A 157 14.65 3.56 21.33
C ASP A 157 15.88 2.94 22.01
N MET A 158 15.65 1.84 22.73
CA MET A 158 16.71 1.14 23.46
C MET A 158 17.63 0.35 22.54
N ASP A 159 17.13 -0.05 21.36
CA ASP A 159 17.92 -0.80 20.38
C ASP A 159 18.98 0.11 19.73
N ASN A 160 18.68 1.40 19.59
CA ASN A 160 19.58 2.43 19.09
C ASN A 160 20.17 3.32 20.18
N ASP A 161 19.89 3.02 21.46
CA ASP A 161 20.35 3.81 22.61
C ASP A 161 20.05 5.31 22.46
N GLN A 162 18.81 5.64 22.14
CA GLN A 162 18.38 7.01 21.92
C GLN A 162 17.08 7.32 22.68
N ALA A 163 17.00 8.51 23.27
CA ALA A 163 15.76 9.03 23.80
C ALA A 163 15.56 10.49 23.45
N SER A 164 14.31 10.93 23.42
CA SER A 164 13.93 12.33 23.28
C SER A 164 12.75 12.69 24.18
N LEU A 165 12.75 13.94 24.68
CA LEU A 165 11.62 14.53 25.40
C LEU A 165 11.02 15.65 24.55
N ILE A 166 9.70 15.58 24.37
CA ILE A 166 8.90 16.58 23.67
C ILE A 166 7.89 17.14 24.67
N VAL A 167 7.86 18.44 24.83
CA VAL A 167 6.95 19.16 25.72
C VAL A 167 6.17 20.18 24.89
N ASN A 168 4.83 20.12 24.95
CA ASN A 168 3.96 21.04 24.23
C ASN A 168 4.32 21.13 22.72
N ASP A 169 4.50 19.96 22.09
CA ASP A 169 4.85 19.74 20.68
C ASP A 169 6.25 20.26 20.26
N VAL A 170 7.12 20.60 21.23
CA VAL A 170 8.49 21.04 20.95
C VAL A 170 9.49 20.06 21.53
N THR A 171 10.41 19.56 20.71
CA THR A 171 11.52 18.72 21.19
C THR A 171 12.44 19.54 22.10
N VAL A 172 12.53 19.12 23.36
CA VAL A 172 13.41 19.75 24.35
C VAL A 172 14.86 19.33 24.14
N HIS A 173 15.09 18.03 24.01
CA HIS A 173 16.41 17.45 23.81
C HIS A 173 16.32 16.01 23.31
N THR A 174 17.41 15.54 22.66
CA THR A 174 17.63 14.14 22.26
C THR A 174 19.00 13.71 22.76
N TRP A 175 19.10 12.50 23.37
CA TRP A 175 20.34 12.03 24.02
C TRP A 175 20.45 10.50 23.96
N PRO A 176 21.65 9.92 24.20
CA PRO A 176 21.78 8.48 24.42
C PRO A 176 21.01 8.02 25.67
N PHE A 177 20.08 7.08 25.51
CA PHE A 177 19.16 6.72 26.61
C PHE A 177 19.87 6.21 27.86
N HIS A 178 21.01 5.55 27.72
CA HIS A 178 21.77 5.07 28.89
C HIS A 178 22.28 6.18 29.82
N TYR A 179 22.14 7.48 29.48
CA TYR A 179 22.51 8.57 30.39
C TYR A 179 21.61 8.59 31.61
N GLU A 180 22.21 8.82 32.77
CA GLU A 180 21.50 9.13 33.99
C GLU A 180 21.20 10.63 34.10
N GLN A 181 20.35 10.98 35.06
CA GLN A 181 20.04 12.37 35.39
C GLN A 181 21.32 13.20 35.65
N GLY A 182 22.26 12.70 36.42
CA GLY A 182 23.49 13.41 36.81
C GLY A 182 24.78 12.92 36.16
N SER A 183 24.74 11.97 35.21
CA SER A 183 25.90 11.30 34.63
C SER A 183 25.64 10.82 33.21
N THR A 184 26.72 10.70 32.42
CA THR A 184 26.67 10.05 31.11
C THR A 184 26.90 8.54 31.16
N ASN A 185 26.91 7.94 32.36
CA ASN A 185 27.10 6.51 32.58
C ASN A 185 25.93 5.94 33.37
N GLY A 186 25.09 5.16 32.73
CA GLY A 186 23.94 4.50 33.31
C GLY A 186 23.57 3.22 32.58
N THR A 187 22.36 2.74 32.81
CA THR A 187 21.86 1.49 32.27
C THR A 187 20.89 1.76 31.13
N ASN A 188 21.05 1.13 29.98
CA ASN A 188 20.07 1.18 28.91
C ASN A 188 18.88 0.26 29.26
N GLN A 189 17.98 0.74 30.13
CA GLN A 189 16.81 0.01 30.60
C GLN A 189 15.69 0.98 30.98
N LEU A 190 14.46 0.65 30.60
CA LEU A 190 13.24 1.39 30.93
C LEU A 190 12.49 0.61 32.03
N ALA A 191 12.55 1.09 33.29
CA ALA A 191 11.96 0.40 34.42
C ALA A 191 10.70 1.04 35.00
N GLY A 192 10.55 2.36 34.92
CA GLY A 192 9.35 3.02 35.44
C GLY A 192 9.32 4.52 35.23
N ILE A 193 8.13 5.10 35.41
CA ILE A 193 7.90 6.53 35.53
C ILE A 193 7.36 6.82 36.92
N ASN A 194 7.81 7.94 37.52
CA ASN A 194 7.38 8.39 38.82
C ASN A 194 6.86 9.82 38.77
N PHE A 195 5.65 10.04 39.24
CA PHE A 195 5.03 11.32 39.46
C PHE A 195 5.09 11.67 40.94
N TYR A 196 5.97 12.59 41.31
CA TYR A 196 6.27 12.92 42.71
C TYR A 196 5.90 14.34 43.05
N ALA A 197 5.20 14.54 44.16
CA ALA A 197 4.82 15.87 44.65
C ALA A 197 5.89 16.54 45.51
N GLY A 198 6.91 15.79 45.94
CA GLY A 198 7.98 16.31 46.81
C GLY A 198 8.80 17.37 46.07
N SER A 199 9.00 18.45 46.69
CA SER A 199 9.74 19.66 46.35
C SER A 199 10.59 19.68 45.06
N PRO A 200 10.01 19.77 43.87
CA PRO A 200 10.82 19.78 42.66
C PRO A 200 11.46 21.14 42.36
N VAL A 201 10.96 22.23 42.93
CA VAL A 201 11.37 23.58 42.55
C VAL A 201 11.88 24.41 43.72
N SER A 202 11.48 24.08 44.96
CA SER A 202 12.01 24.70 46.19
C SER A 202 11.96 23.68 47.31
N SER A 203 12.96 23.70 48.19
CA SER A 203 13.13 22.74 49.28
C SER A 203 12.03 22.80 50.37
N THR A 204 10.98 23.58 50.19
CA THR A 204 10.02 23.90 51.26
C THR A 204 8.54 23.68 50.91
N THR A 205 8.18 23.45 49.64
CA THR A 205 6.76 23.33 49.24
C THR A 205 6.57 22.20 48.23
N SER A 206 5.60 21.33 48.45
CA SER A 206 5.23 20.26 47.55
C SER A 206 4.64 20.79 46.25
N GLY A 207 4.89 20.12 45.13
CA GLY A 207 4.25 20.37 43.85
C GLY A 207 2.74 20.12 43.91
N SER A 208 2.03 20.69 42.95
CA SER A 208 0.63 20.34 42.70
C SER A 208 0.33 20.43 41.19
N TYR A 209 -0.07 19.34 40.59
CA TYR A 209 -0.30 19.22 39.16
C TYR A 209 -1.22 18.05 38.84
N TYR A 210 -1.68 17.99 37.56
CA TYR A 210 -2.55 16.93 37.10
C TYR A 210 -1.91 16.21 35.90
N VAL A 211 -2.19 14.91 35.81
CA VAL A 211 -1.80 14.03 34.72
C VAL A 211 -3.05 13.37 34.14
N ASP A 212 -3.14 13.29 32.83
CA ASP A 212 -4.27 12.65 32.16
C ASP A 212 -3.85 11.94 30.87
N ASP A 213 -4.71 11.04 30.37
CA ASP A 213 -4.51 10.33 29.11
C ASP A 213 -3.14 9.64 29.00
N PHE A 214 -2.73 8.90 30.04
CA PHE A 214 -1.45 8.20 30.07
C PHE A 214 -1.47 6.97 29.17
N VAL A 215 -0.54 6.90 28.21
CA VAL A 215 -0.42 5.80 27.24
C VAL A 215 1.05 5.39 27.11
N VAL A 216 1.29 4.08 27.13
CA VAL A 216 2.55 3.44 26.76
C VAL A 216 2.35 2.66 25.49
N THR A 217 3.12 2.96 24.47
CA THR A 217 3.03 2.31 23.16
C THR A 217 4.36 1.68 22.81
N GLU A 218 4.36 0.43 22.40
CA GLU A 218 5.50 -0.20 21.73
C GLU A 218 5.47 0.16 20.25
N VAL A 219 6.57 0.72 19.77
CA VAL A 219 6.78 1.10 18.37
C VAL A 219 7.54 -0.05 17.72
N SER A 220 6.83 -0.94 17.06
CA SER A 220 7.47 -2.01 16.31
C SER A 220 8.20 -1.42 15.09
N ALA A 221 9.28 -2.06 14.64
CA ALA A 221 9.87 -1.77 13.35
C ALA A 221 8.74 -1.75 12.31
N ALA A 222 8.76 -0.77 11.41
CA ALA A 222 7.74 -0.67 10.38
C ALA A 222 7.56 -2.03 9.72
N LEU A 223 6.32 -2.52 9.69
CA LEU A 223 5.99 -3.66 8.86
C LEU A 223 6.09 -3.18 7.42
N VAL A 224 7.23 -3.45 6.79
CA VAL A 224 7.51 -3.02 5.42
C VAL A 224 7.07 -4.13 4.48
N GLY A 225 6.09 -3.82 3.64
CA GLY A 225 5.77 -4.65 2.48
C GLY A 225 6.92 -4.55 1.49
N GLN A 226 7.30 -5.66 0.89
CA GLN A 226 8.25 -5.73 -0.21
C GLN A 226 7.58 -6.37 -1.42
N PHE A 227 8.12 -6.09 -2.60
CA PHE A 227 7.52 -6.58 -3.84
C PHE A 227 8.57 -7.14 -4.79
N ALA A 228 8.34 -8.36 -5.25
CA ALA A 228 9.18 -9.00 -6.25
C ALA A 228 8.32 -9.82 -7.20
N VAL A 229 8.72 -9.89 -8.47
CA VAL A 229 8.05 -10.64 -9.53
C VAL A 229 9.03 -11.67 -10.09
N ASP A 230 8.57 -12.90 -10.33
CA ASP A 230 9.42 -14.01 -10.80
C ASP A 230 9.57 -14.07 -12.33
N ALA A 231 8.84 -13.25 -13.08
CA ALA A 231 8.88 -13.24 -14.54
C ALA A 231 9.65 -12.03 -15.10
N GLU A 232 10.61 -12.28 -15.97
CA GLU A 232 11.31 -11.23 -16.73
C GLU A 232 10.58 -10.86 -18.03
N ASN A 233 9.88 -11.81 -18.63
CA ASN A 233 9.05 -11.64 -19.82
C ASN A 233 8.08 -12.81 -19.99
N LEU A 234 7.03 -12.61 -20.81
CA LEU A 234 6.08 -13.64 -21.21
C LEU A 234 6.03 -13.73 -22.73
N THR A 235 6.29 -14.91 -23.28
CA THR A 235 6.30 -15.13 -24.72
C THR A 235 5.29 -16.20 -25.11
N PHE A 236 4.37 -15.84 -26.01
CA PHE A 236 3.34 -16.72 -26.54
C PHE A 236 3.58 -16.98 -28.03
N SER A 237 3.45 -18.25 -28.41
CA SER A 237 3.43 -18.69 -29.82
C SER A 237 2.24 -19.63 -30.01
N MET A 238 1.32 -19.28 -30.91
CA MET A 238 0.06 -20.00 -31.04
C MET A 238 -0.56 -19.86 -32.43
N ASN A 239 -1.52 -20.72 -32.72
CA ASN A 239 -2.32 -20.65 -33.97
C ASN A 239 -3.29 -19.46 -33.96
N PRO A 240 -3.75 -19.00 -35.11
CA PRO A 240 -4.85 -18.04 -35.21
C PRO A 240 -6.13 -18.54 -34.51
N ASN A 241 -6.94 -17.58 -34.01
CA ASN A 241 -8.25 -17.85 -33.39
C ASN A 241 -8.21 -18.83 -32.23
N GLY A 242 -7.18 -18.76 -31.41
CA GLY A 242 -7.02 -19.53 -30.19
C GLY A 242 -6.82 -18.67 -28.95
N THR A 243 -6.71 -19.34 -27.81
CA THR A 243 -6.34 -18.74 -26.53
C THR A 243 -5.19 -19.52 -25.91
N ALA A 244 -4.29 -18.83 -25.22
CA ALA A 244 -3.21 -19.43 -24.45
C ALA A 244 -3.02 -18.67 -23.15
N SER A 245 -2.58 -19.36 -22.10
CA SER A 245 -2.32 -18.74 -20.81
C SER A 245 -0.95 -19.13 -20.28
N GLN A 246 -0.30 -18.21 -19.58
CA GLN A 246 0.89 -18.41 -18.75
C GLN A 246 0.66 -17.73 -17.42
N SER A 247 1.37 -18.15 -16.40
CA SER A 247 1.26 -17.52 -15.08
C SER A 247 2.63 -17.05 -14.63
N PHE A 248 2.61 -15.98 -13.82
CA PHE A 248 3.76 -15.51 -13.07
C PHE A 248 3.37 -15.29 -11.60
N THR A 249 4.36 -15.18 -10.73
CA THR A 249 4.14 -15.04 -9.30
C THR A 249 4.69 -13.71 -8.82
N MET A 250 3.88 -13.01 -8.04
CA MET A 250 4.30 -11.85 -7.26
C MET A 250 4.48 -12.27 -5.82
N ASN A 251 5.61 -11.88 -5.21
CA ASN A 251 6.02 -12.29 -3.88
C ASN A 251 6.17 -11.06 -2.98
N ASN A 252 5.80 -11.22 -1.72
CA ASN A 252 6.10 -10.24 -0.68
C ASN A 252 7.05 -10.86 0.35
N PRO A 253 8.38 -10.73 0.20
CA PRO A 253 9.35 -11.20 1.19
C PRO A 253 9.45 -10.29 2.42
N GLY A 254 8.70 -9.18 2.46
CA GLY A 254 8.70 -8.22 3.55
C GLY A 254 8.01 -8.71 4.82
N THR A 255 8.02 -7.84 5.82
CA THR A 255 7.40 -8.09 7.15
C THR A 255 5.99 -7.51 7.27
N GLY A 256 5.61 -6.60 6.36
CA GLY A 256 4.27 -6.03 6.21
C GLY A 256 3.55 -6.55 4.98
N SER A 257 2.25 -6.27 4.86
CA SER A 257 1.51 -6.53 3.62
C SER A 257 1.87 -5.51 2.55
N THR A 258 1.71 -5.86 1.28
CA THR A 258 1.82 -4.95 0.15
C THR A 258 0.58 -5.05 -0.74
N ASP A 259 0.02 -3.91 -1.11
CA ASP A 259 -1.01 -3.84 -2.13
C ASP A 259 -0.36 -3.86 -3.51
N TYR A 260 -1.06 -4.41 -4.48
CA TYR A 260 -0.63 -4.40 -5.87
C TYR A 260 -1.80 -4.20 -6.84
N TYR A 261 -1.48 -3.69 -8.02
CA TYR A 261 -2.36 -3.77 -9.20
C TYR A 261 -1.54 -3.86 -10.47
N VAL A 262 -2.13 -4.44 -11.53
CA VAL A 262 -1.49 -4.65 -12.82
C VAL A 262 -2.22 -3.88 -13.92
N VAL A 263 -1.49 -3.02 -14.60
CA VAL A 263 -1.97 -2.29 -15.79
C VAL A 263 -1.33 -2.88 -17.03
N THR A 264 -2.13 -3.07 -18.08
CA THR A 264 -1.63 -3.52 -19.39
C THR A 264 -1.54 -2.34 -20.34
N THR A 265 -0.35 -2.08 -20.89
CA THR A 265 -0.18 -1.15 -22.03
C THR A 265 0.14 -1.91 -23.30
N TYR A 266 -0.45 -1.47 -24.42
CA TYR A 266 -0.31 -2.09 -25.73
C TYR A 266 0.62 -1.27 -26.61
N ASP A 267 1.55 -1.93 -27.27
CA ASP A 267 2.35 -1.31 -28.32
C ASP A 267 1.51 -1.23 -29.61
N ILE A 268 1.14 0.00 -29.99
CA ILE A 268 0.31 0.29 -31.15
C ILE A 268 1.08 1.24 -32.08
N PRO A 269 2.03 0.72 -32.89
CA PRO A 269 2.94 1.56 -33.67
C PRO A 269 2.23 2.38 -34.77
N ASN A 270 1.06 1.94 -35.20
CA ASN A 270 0.29 2.60 -36.23
C ASN A 270 -1.20 2.68 -35.84
N PRO A 271 -1.57 3.61 -34.93
CA PRO A 271 -2.97 3.78 -34.55
C PRO A 271 -3.80 4.17 -35.80
N ASN A 272 -4.97 3.57 -35.92
CA ASN A 272 -5.85 3.87 -37.06
C ASN A 272 -6.61 5.18 -36.79
N PRO A 273 -6.32 6.27 -37.54
CA PRO A 273 -6.94 7.57 -37.32
C PRO A 273 -8.36 7.68 -37.91
N ALA A 274 -8.85 6.63 -38.58
CA ALA A 274 -10.19 6.65 -39.14
C ALA A 274 -11.21 6.88 -38.03
N SER A 275 -11.92 8.00 -38.09
CA SER A 275 -12.90 8.39 -37.09
C SER A 275 -14.02 7.35 -36.98
N THR A 276 -14.33 6.96 -35.76
CA THR A 276 -15.52 6.18 -35.41
C THR A 276 -16.57 7.03 -34.70
N GLY A 277 -16.35 8.34 -34.66
CA GLY A 277 -17.10 9.34 -33.91
C GLY A 277 -16.31 9.79 -32.67
N ALA A 278 -16.16 11.10 -32.53
CA ALA A 278 -15.52 11.69 -31.37
C ALA A 278 -16.31 11.37 -30.08
N VAL A 279 -15.58 11.12 -28.99
CA VAL A 279 -16.15 10.88 -27.66
C VAL A 279 -15.65 11.98 -26.75
N ASP A 280 -16.58 12.66 -26.07
CA ASP A 280 -16.25 13.66 -25.06
C ASP A 280 -15.86 12.96 -23.76
N MET A 281 -14.75 13.38 -23.20
CA MET A 281 -14.14 12.84 -21.98
C MET A 281 -14.11 13.93 -20.91
N HIS A 282 -15.09 13.95 -20.01
CA HIS A 282 -15.19 14.93 -18.93
C HIS A 282 -16.01 14.37 -17.76
N TYR A 283 -15.87 15.00 -16.61
CA TYR A 283 -16.65 14.71 -15.39
C TYR A 283 -17.62 15.84 -15.04
N TYR A 284 -17.39 17.08 -15.55
CA TYR A 284 -18.29 18.19 -15.31
C TYR A 284 -19.67 17.92 -15.95
N VAL A 285 -20.72 18.40 -15.29
CA VAL A 285 -22.11 18.19 -15.72
C VAL A 285 -22.75 19.46 -16.27
N ASP A 286 -22.27 20.64 -15.84
CA ASP A 286 -22.83 21.95 -16.18
C ASP A 286 -21.73 22.98 -16.46
N ASP A 287 -22.14 24.18 -16.87
CA ASP A 287 -21.28 25.37 -16.92
C ASP A 287 -20.69 25.69 -15.52
N PRO A 288 -19.59 26.44 -15.45
CA PRO A 288 -18.95 26.76 -14.19
C PRO A 288 -19.92 27.39 -13.17
N TYR A 289 -20.00 26.76 -11.99
CA TYR A 289 -20.80 27.22 -10.87
C TYR A 289 -20.00 28.11 -9.92
N THR A 290 -18.72 27.77 -9.69
CA THR A 290 -17.81 28.49 -8.82
C THR A 290 -16.39 28.40 -9.36
N SER A 291 -15.46 29.10 -8.72
CA SER A 291 -14.03 29.02 -9.08
C SER A 291 -13.19 28.95 -7.82
N VAL A 292 -12.07 28.27 -7.90
CA VAL A 292 -11.04 28.21 -6.86
C VAL A 292 -9.74 28.81 -7.36
N GLY A 293 -8.91 29.26 -6.41
CA GLY A 293 -7.63 29.87 -6.70
C GLY A 293 -6.80 30.04 -5.43
N TRP A 294 -5.65 30.65 -5.57
CA TRP A 294 -4.71 30.91 -4.49
C TRP A 294 -4.62 32.40 -4.23
N THR A 295 -4.40 32.78 -2.98
CA THR A 295 -4.30 34.20 -2.57
C THR A 295 -3.04 34.88 -3.09
N SER A 296 -1.98 34.14 -3.38
CA SER A 296 -0.70 34.60 -3.92
C SER A 296 -0.56 34.22 -5.38
N ALA A 297 0.21 35.00 -6.14
CA ALA A 297 0.60 34.63 -7.48
C ALA A 297 1.41 33.31 -7.43
N THR A 298 1.01 32.30 -8.21
CA THR A 298 1.65 30.99 -8.19
C THR A 298 1.41 30.24 -9.49
N ASP A 299 2.29 29.31 -9.78
CA ASP A 299 2.08 28.34 -10.85
C ASP A 299 1.07 27.29 -10.39
N VAL A 300 0.10 27.04 -11.23
CA VAL A 300 -1.01 26.11 -11.00
C VAL A 300 -0.96 25.02 -12.04
N ASP A 301 -1.01 23.79 -11.60
CA ASP A 301 -1.21 22.60 -12.42
C ASP A 301 -2.52 21.94 -12.00
N LEU A 302 -3.43 21.74 -12.93
CA LEU A 302 -4.72 21.09 -12.73
C LEU A 302 -4.80 19.88 -13.65
N ALA A 303 -5.36 18.77 -13.16
CA ALA A 303 -5.52 17.57 -13.95
C ALA A 303 -6.79 16.80 -13.62
N ILE A 304 -7.23 16.00 -14.60
CA ILE A 304 -8.23 14.95 -14.43
C ILE A 304 -7.65 13.62 -14.93
N CYS A 305 -8.23 12.51 -14.46
CA CYS A 305 -7.83 11.17 -14.85
C CYS A 305 -9.02 10.38 -15.40
N PHE A 306 -8.78 9.61 -16.43
CA PHE A 306 -9.63 8.48 -16.80
C PHE A 306 -8.84 7.20 -16.55
N PRO A 307 -9.25 6.38 -15.56
CA PRO A 307 -8.50 5.18 -15.20
C PRO A 307 -8.53 4.15 -16.33
N SER A 308 -7.51 3.31 -16.40
CA SER A 308 -7.35 2.25 -17.41
C SER A 308 -8.61 1.36 -17.53
N SER A 309 -9.30 1.11 -16.42
CA SER A 309 -10.56 0.36 -16.41
C SER A 309 -11.68 1.02 -17.21
N ALA A 310 -11.74 2.35 -17.24
CA ALA A 310 -12.72 3.11 -18.03
C ALA A 310 -12.34 3.22 -19.51
N LEU A 311 -11.06 3.00 -19.84
CA LEU A 311 -10.51 3.20 -21.19
C LEU A 311 -10.46 1.94 -22.04
N GLN A 312 -10.83 0.77 -21.53
CA GLN A 312 -10.71 -0.51 -22.24
C GLN A 312 -11.31 -0.52 -23.65
N GLN A 313 -12.45 0.14 -23.85
CA GLN A 313 -13.12 0.26 -25.14
C GLN A 313 -12.53 1.36 -26.06
N HIS A 314 -11.57 2.12 -25.56
CA HIS A 314 -10.97 3.26 -26.25
C HIS A 314 -9.49 3.05 -26.58
N ILE A 315 -8.90 1.91 -26.17
CA ILE A 315 -7.50 1.59 -26.47
C ILE A 315 -7.27 1.61 -27.99
N GLY A 316 -6.28 2.36 -28.45
CA GLY A 316 -5.98 2.59 -29.87
C GLY A 316 -6.56 3.89 -30.43
N LYS A 317 -7.53 4.51 -29.76
CA LYS A 317 -7.93 5.90 -30.06
C LYS A 317 -6.87 6.89 -29.59
N THR A 318 -7.02 8.14 -29.98
CA THR A 318 -6.13 9.23 -29.57
C THR A 318 -6.91 10.37 -28.94
N LEU A 319 -6.32 11.00 -27.90
CA LEU A 319 -6.77 12.30 -27.38
C LEU A 319 -6.33 13.36 -28.38
N ASN A 320 -7.30 14.09 -28.93
CA ASN A 320 -7.08 15.07 -30.01
C ASN A 320 -7.28 16.51 -29.55
N GLU A 321 -8.10 16.73 -28.54
CA GLU A 321 -8.47 18.05 -28.02
C GLU A 321 -8.55 18.03 -26.51
N ILE A 322 -8.10 19.09 -25.86
CA ILE A 322 -8.33 19.35 -24.44
C ILE A 322 -9.16 20.63 -24.31
N ASP A 323 -10.25 20.54 -23.58
CA ASP A 323 -11.19 21.61 -23.32
C ASP A 323 -11.03 22.10 -21.88
N PHE A 324 -10.88 23.39 -21.70
CA PHE A 324 -10.77 23.99 -20.37
C PHE A 324 -11.49 25.34 -20.31
N PHE A 325 -12.27 25.56 -19.24
CA PHE A 325 -12.83 26.88 -18.98
C PHE A 325 -11.83 27.72 -18.20
N MET A 326 -11.51 28.91 -18.69
CA MET A 326 -10.63 29.85 -18.01
C MET A 326 -11.44 31.02 -17.45
N GLY A 327 -11.30 31.33 -16.15
CA GLY A 327 -12.03 32.41 -15.52
C GLY A 327 -11.70 33.80 -16.10
N GLU A 328 -10.45 34.02 -16.47
CA GLU A 328 -9.94 35.27 -17.06
C GLU A 328 -8.91 34.95 -18.15
N ALA A 329 -8.76 35.83 -19.13
CA ALA A 329 -7.72 35.71 -20.15
C ALA A 329 -6.31 35.84 -19.53
N LEU A 330 -5.39 35.01 -19.92
CA LEU A 330 -3.99 35.04 -19.49
C LEU A 330 -3.06 35.21 -20.70
N PRO A 331 -1.84 35.74 -20.52
CA PRO A 331 -0.88 35.86 -21.62
C PRO A 331 -0.38 34.48 -22.14
N THR A 332 -0.39 33.47 -21.29
CA THR A 332 0.05 32.11 -21.64
C THR A 332 -0.51 31.08 -20.68
N ALA A 333 -0.82 29.90 -21.22
CA ALA A 333 -1.09 28.68 -20.50
C ALA A 333 -0.55 27.48 -21.31
N LYS A 334 -0.60 26.30 -20.73
CA LYS A 334 -0.16 25.06 -21.37
C LYS A 334 -1.17 23.95 -21.12
N ILE A 335 -1.57 23.25 -22.16
CA ILE A 335 -2.18 21.94 -21.98
C ILE A 335 -1.09 20.91 -21.76
N ARG A 336 -1.38 19.90 -20.92
CA ARG A 336 -0.45 18.84 -20.55
C ARG A 336 -1.13 17.48 -20.58
N VAL A 337 -0.35 16.46 -20.97
CA VAL A 337 -0.67 15.05 -20.69
C VAL A 337 0.42 14.51 -19.80
N TYR A 338 0.03 13.72 -18.82
CA TYR A 338 0.96 13.14 -17.87
C TYR A 338 0.99 11.63 -18.05
N GLY A 339 2.15 11.03 -17.82
CA GLY A 339 2.32 9.58 -17.79
C GLY A 339 1.69 8.94 -16.56
N MET A 340 1.76 7.63 -16.51
CA MET A 340 1.38 6.89 -15.31
C MET A 340 2.26 7.31 -14.13
N ASN A 341 1.66 7.33 -12.96
CA ASN A 341 2.40 7.41 -11.71
C ASN A 341 2.77 5.99 -11.28
N ASN A 342 4.03 5.76 -11.02
CA ASN A 342 4.57 4.48 -10.61
C ASN A 342 4.55 4.25 -9.08
N SER A 343 3.69 4.95 -8.34
CA SER A 343 3.61 4.85 -6.90
C SER A 343 2.18 4.76 -6.39
N LEU A 344 1.82 3.63 -5.78
CA LEU A 344 0.57 3.49 -5.02
C LEU A 344 0.54 4.37 -3.76
N LEU A 345 1.70 4.76 -3.24
CA LEU A 345 1.80 5.57 -2.03
C LEU A 345 1.56 7.07 -2.30
N HIS A 346 1.77 7.51 -3.54
CA HIS A 346 1.59 8.90 -3.95
C HIS A 346 0.67 8.94 -5.17
N PRO A 347 -0.65 8.74 -4.99
CA PRO A 347 -1.59 8.79 -6.10
C PRO A 347 -1.57 10.15 -6.79
N GLY A 348 -1.81 10.18 -8.10
CA GLY A 348 -1.86 11.37 -8.92
C GLY A 348 -1.15 11.22 -10.26
N PRO A 349 -1.08 12.28 -11.08
CA PRO A 349 -0.36 12.26 -12.36
C PRO A 349 1.14 11.97 -12.18
N GLY A 350 1.70 11.24 -13.13
CA GLY A 350 3.14 11.08 -13.26
C GLY A 350 3.83 12.29 -13.91
N ASP A 351 4.95 12.07 -14.57
CA ASP A 351 5.69 13.11 -15.28
C ASP A 351 4.92 13.63 -16.51
N VAL A 352 5.22 14.88 -16.90
CA VAL A 352 4.66 15.47 -18.13
C VAL A 352 5.25 14.77 -19.35
N VAL A 353 4.41 14.11 -20.15
CA VAL A 353 4.81 13.40 -21.38
C VAL A 353 4.43 14.17 -22.65
N TYR A 354 3.51 15.11 -22.55
CA TYR A 354 3.16 16.03 -23.62
C TYR A 354 2.85 17.42 -23.05
N GLU A 355 3.33 18.46 -23.72
CA GLU A 355 3.05 19.86 -23.36
C GLU A 355 2.88 20.71 -24.62
N GLN A 356 1.87 21.56 -24.64
CA GLN A 356 1.63 22.52 -25.71
C GLN A 356 1.19 23.87 -25.14
N THR A 357 1.89 24.92 -25.52
CA THR A 357 1.59 26.30 -25.10
C THR A 357 0.46 26.88 -25.95
N PHE A 358 -0.42 27.66 -25.32
CA PHE A 358 -1.47 28.45 -25.99
C PHE A 358 -1.72 29.76 -25.24
N THR A 359 -2.47 30.68 -25.85
CA THR A 359 -2.95 31.91 -25.20
C THR A 359 -4.42 31.71 -24.88
N PRO A 360 -4.81 31.61 -23.58
CA PRO A 360 -6.19 31.37 -23.23
C PRO A 360 -7.02 32.64 -23.28
N ASP A 361 -8.24 32.51 -23.77
CA ASP A 361 -9.31 33.46 -23.62
C ASP A 361 -10.12 33.19 -22.34
N SER A 362 -10.86 34.21 -21.83
CA SER A 362 -11.87 33.98 -20.81
C SER A 362 -13.03 33.16 -21.40
N GLY A 363 -13.48 32.16 -20.67
CA GLY A 363 -14.48 31.20 -21.14
C GLY A 363 -13.89 29.86 -21.58
N TRP A 364 -14.65 29.09 -22.35
CA TRP A 364 -14.21 27.80 -22.88
C TRP A 364 -13.10 27.96 -23.93
N ASN A 365 -12.02 27.22 -23.73
CA ASN A 365 -10.89 27.09 -24.64
C ASN A 365 -10.85 25.65 -25.16
N HIS A 366 -10.87 25.45 -26.47
CA HIS A 366 -10.83 24.16 -27.16
C HIS A 366 -9.50 24.04 -27.89
N ILE A 367 -8.57 23.29 -27.32
CA ILE A 367 -7.19 23.24 -27.77
C ILE A 367 -6.90 21.93 -28.47
N GLN A 368 -6.77 21.97 -29.80
CA GLN A 368 -6.34 20.81 -30.59
C GLN A 368 -4.88 20.48 -30.27
N LEU A 369 -4.60 19.22 -29.98
CA LEU A 369 -3.23 18.75 -29.80
C LEU A 369 -2.48 18.75 -31.14
N THR A 370 -1.31 19.35 -31.18
CA THR A 370 -0.46 19.33 -32.38
C THR A 370 0.02 17.92 -32.74
N THR A 371 0.14 17.06 -31.73
CA THR A 371 0.38 15.63 -31.89
C THR A 371 -0.65 14.90 -31.05
N PRO A 372 -1.60 14.18 -31.66
CA PRO A 372 -2.57 13.38 -30.92
C PRO A 372 -1.90 12.40 -29.96
N TYR A 373 -2.43 12.25 -28.75
CA TYR A 373 -1.88 11.37 -27.73
C TYR A 373 -2.59 10.01 -27.74
N LEU A 374 -1.83 8.93 -27.89
CA LEU A 374 -2.37 7.57 -28.00
C LEU A 374 -2.88 7.07 -26.63
N ILE A 375 -4.06 6.46 -26.63
CA ILE A 375 -4.61 5.71 -25.50
C ILE A 375 -4.13 4.27 -25.67
N ASP A 376 -3.16 3.88 -24.88
CA ASP A 376 -2.46 2.59 -24.98
C ASP A 376 -2.94 1.53 -23.98
N GLY A 377 -3.83 1.90 -23.06
CA GLY A 377 -4.33 1.04 -21.98
C GLY A 377 -3.93 1.50 -20.59
N SER A 378 -3.00 2.47 -20.49
CA SER A 378 -2.68 3.17 -19.24
C SER A 378 -3.81 4.13 -18.83
N ASP A 379 -3.72 4.64 -17.61
CA ASP A 379 -4.55 5.77 -17.19
C ASP A 379 -4.28 6.98 -18.08
N LEU A 380 -5.33 7.68 -18.47
CA LEU A 380 -5.23 8.90 -19.25
C LEU A 380 -5.33 10.11 -18.33
N TRP A 381 -4.19 10.73 -18.03
CA TRP A 381 -4.08 11.94 -17.27
C TRP A 381 -3.84 13.14 -18.18
N PHE A 382 -4.69 14.16 -18.10
CA PHE A 382 -4.45 15.40 -18.81
C PHE A 382 -4.96 16.60 -18.04
N GLY A 383 -4.45 17.78 -18.40
CA GLY A 383 -4.74 18.98 -17.64
C GLY A 383 -4.23 20.27 -18.26
N VAL A 384 -4.19 21.31 -17.44
CA VAL A 384 -3.77 22.64 -17.81
C VAL A 384 -2.83 23.23 -16.76
N TRP A 385 -1.77 23.85 -17.22
CA TRP A 385 -0.84 24.64 -16.41
C TRP A 385 -0.93 26.12 -16.77
N PHE A 386 -0.92 26.99 -15.77
CA PHE A 386 -0.85 28.44 -15.92
C PHE A 386 -0.25 29.10 -14.68
N THR A 387 0.25 30.34 -14.83
CA THR A 387 0.62 31.18 -13.69
C THR A 387 -0.59 32.03 -13.28
N GLN A 388 -1.14 31.76 -12.09
CA GLN A 388 -2.24 32.51 -11.55
C GLN A 388 -1.74 33.85 -10.98
N PRO A 389 -2.36 35.02 -11.35
CA PRO A 389 -2.12 36.30 -10.68
C PRO A 389 -2.60 36.30 -9.22
N GLU A 390 -2.03 37.17 -8.41
CA GLU A 390 -2.46 37.38 -7.01
C GLU A 390 -3.96 37.71 -6.94
N GLY A 391 -4.68 37.00 -6.07
CA GLY A 391 -6.10 37.27 -5.79
C GLY A 391 -7.07 36.79 -6.89
N SER A 392 -6.62 36.14 -7.94
CA SER A 392 -7.47 35.58 -8.99
C SER A 392 -7.99 34.19 -8.62
N TYR A 393 -9.15 33.80 -9.19
CA TYR A 393 -9.80 32.50 -9.01
C TYR A 393 -10.07 31.91 -10.39
N LEU A 394 -9.07 31.24 -10.95
CA LEU A 394 -9.04 30.84 -12.37
C LEU A 394 -9.38 29.38 -12.65
N ALA A 395 -9.49 28.55 -11.61
CA ALA A 395 -9.84 27.14 -11.74
C ALA A 395 -11.36 26.95 -11.52
N PRO A 396 -12.16 26.92 -12.57
CA PRO A 396 -13.61 26.79 -12.45
C PRO A 396 -14.02 25.37 -12.11
N LEU A 397 -15.06 25.28 -11.30
CA LEU A 397 -15.69 24.05 -10.85
C LEU A 397 -17.18 24.08 -11.26
N ASP A 398 -17.74 22.94 -11.62
CA ASP A 398 -19.17 22.77 -11.88
C ASP A 398 -20.02 22.77 -10.59
N GLY A 399 -21.32 22.54 -10.71
CA GLY A 399 -22.25 22.37 -9.60
C GLY A 399 -22.63 20.92 -9.30
N GLY A 400 -21.96 19.96 -9.92
CA GLY A 400 -22.27 18.53 -9.79
C GLY A 400 -21.53 17.85 -8.64
N PHE A 401 -21.84 16.53 -8.44
CA PHE A 401 -21.13 15.71 -7.48
C PHE A 401 -19.72 15.40 -7.98
N ALA A 402 -18.73 15.53 -7.11
CA ALA A 402 -17.34 15.24 -7.43
C ALA A 402 -17.13 13.77 -7.76
N ASN A 403 -16.29 13.52 -8.78
CA ASN A 403 -15.72 12.21 -9.05
C ASN A 403 -14.28 12.17 -8.51
N ASP A 404 -13.83 11.06 -7.97
CA ASP A 404 -12.49 10.88 -7.39
C ASP A 404 -11.35 11.22 -8.36
N TYR A 405 -11.62 11.16 -9.66
CA TYR A 405 -10.66 11.41 -10.73
C TYR A 405 -10.74 12.82 -11.33
N SER A 406 -11.71 13.65 -10.90
CA SER A 406 -12.13 14.86 -11.60
C SER A 406 -11.44 16.14 -11.15
N CYS A 407 -10.70 16.14 -10.05
CA CYS A 407 -10.19 17.39 -9.48
C CYS A 407 -8.84 17.20 -8.76
N TRP A 408 -7.77 17.22 -9.55
CA TRP A 408 -6.40 17.17 -9.06
C TRP A 408 -5.69 18.50 -9.28
N TYR A 409 -4.89 18.92 -8.29
CA TYR A 409 -4.09 20.14 -8.37
C TYR A 409 -2.71 19.92 -7.74
N LYS A 410 -1.70 20.64 -8.23
CA LYS A 410 -0.32 20.55 -7.77
C LYS A 410 0.07 21.80 -6.99
N VAL A 411 0.70 21.59 -5.84
CA VAL A 411 1.33 22.65 -5.04
C VAL A 411 2.80 22.26 -4.81
N GLY A 412 3.71 23.09 -5.27
CA GLY A 412 5.13 22.76 -5.27
C GLY A 412 5.40 21.51 -6.13
N SER A 413 5.89 20.43 -5.52
CA SER A 413 6.14 19.15 -6.19
C SER A 413 5.04 18.10 -5.97
N THR A 414 4.04 18.36 -5.11
CA THR A 414 3.07 17.36 -4.66
C THR A 414 1.71 17.57 -5.31
N TRP A 415 1.11 16.48 -5.81
CA TRP A 415 -0.26 16.44 -6.26
C TRP A 415 -1.23 16.18 -5.11
N TYR A 416 -2.37 16.84 -5.13
CA TYR A 416 -3.46 16.70 -4.18
C TYR A 416 -4.77 16.44 -4.92
N ASN A 417 -5.54 15.47 -4.42
CA ASN A 417 -6.92 15.29 -4.84
C ASN A 417 -7.82 16.17 -3.96
N ARG A 418 -8.54 17.09 -4.58
CA ARG A 418 -9.41 17.99 -3.84
C ARG A 418 -10.61 17.30 -3.19
N PHE A 419 -11.09 16.22 -3.79
CA PHE A 419 -12.16 15.41 -3.22
C PHE A 419 -11.74 14.79 -1.87
N THR A 420 -10.52 14.25 -1.79
CA THR A 420 -10.02 13.61 -0.55
C THR A 420 -9.47 14.62 0.46
N SER A 421 -9.02 15.81 0.02
CA SER A 421 -8.37 16.81 0.85
C SER A 421 -9.24 18.01 1.24
N GLY A 422 -10.48 18.10 0.75
CA GLY A 422 -11.36 19.26 0.97
C GLY A 422 -12.84 18.93 1.11
N SER A 423 -13.63 19.92 1.49
CA SER A 423 -15.08 19.80 1.68
C SER A 423 -15.88 20.19 0.43
N TYR A 424 -15.29 20.10 -0.76
CA TYR A 424 -15.91 20.57 -2.00
C TYR A 424 -16.29 19.38 -2.87
N ASP A 425 -17.57 19.34 -3.23
CA ASP A 425 -18.21 18.28 -4.02
C ASP A 425 -18.45 18.80 -5.45
N PHE A 426 -17.34 19.03 -6.19
CA PHE A 426 -17.36 19.66 -7.51
C PHE A 426 -16.30 19.05 -8.43
N ASN A 427 -16.56 19.05 -9.76
CA ASN A 427 -15.59 18.64 -10.77
C ASN A 427 -14.92 19.87 -11.41
N LEU A 428 -13.68 19.72 -11.91
CA LEU A 428 -13.05 20.73 -12.76
C LEU A 428 -13.82 20.85 -14.08
N CYS A 429 -14.02 22.07 -14.54
CA CYS A 429 -14.50 22.35 -15.90
C CYS A 429 -13.35 22.15 -16.92
N LEU A 430 -12.91 20.89 -16.99
CA LEU A 430 -11.81 20.39 -17.79
C LEU A 430 -12.26 19.09 -18.46
N GLY A 431 -12.00 18.94 -19.74
CA GLY A 431 -12.35 17.76 -20.52
C GLY A 431 -11.45 17.59 -21.74
N GLY A 432 -11.78 16.65 -22.58
CA GLY A 432 -11.08 16.40 -23.82
C GLY A 432 -11.91 15.60 -24.81
N LYS A 433 -11.42 15.47 -26.03
CA LYS A 433 -12.06 14.65 -27.07
C LYS A 433 -11.12 13.60 -27.60
N ILE A 434 -11.61 12.39 -27.64
CA ILE A 434 -10.89 11.24 -28.21
C ILE A 434 -11.57 10.78 -29.49
N ASP A 435 -10.80 10.36 -30.48
CA ASP A 435 -11.30 9.77 -31.72
C ASP A 435 -10.30 8.76 -32.29
N GLY A 436 -10.69 8.07 -33.35
CA GLY A 436 -9.93 7.01 -33.96
C GLY A 436 -10.62 5.65 -33.85
N THR A 437 -10.01 4.62 -34.42
CA THR A 437 -10.53 3.24 -34.34
C THR A 437 -9.85 2.49 -33.18
N PRO A 438 -10.62 2.00 -32.21
CA PRO A 438 -10.03 1.23 -31.12
C PRO A 438 -9.53 -0.12 -31.59
N ILE A 439 -8.52 -0.66 -30.91
CA ILE A 439 -8.13 -2.06 -31.05
C ILE A 439 -9.06 -2.95 -30.18
N THR A 440 -9.08 -4.24 -30.49
CA THR A 440 -9.59 -5.23 -29.54
C THR A 440 -8.45 -5.66 -28.63
N PRO A 441 -8.54 -5.46 -27.30
CA PRO A 441 -7.55 -5.97 -26.37
C PRO A 441 -7.39 -7.48 -26.53
N TRP A 442 -6.14 -7.92 -26.67
CA TRP A 442 -5.81 -9.31 -26.94
C TRP A 442 -5.19 -10.04 -25.74
N LEU A 443 -5.02 -9.34 -24.62
CA LEU A 443 -4.42 -9.82 -23.38
C LEU A 443 -5.33 -9.47 -22.20
N THR A 444 -5.43 -10.37 -21.23
CA THR A 444 -6.07 -10.16 -19.93
C THR A 444 -5.22 -10.73 -18.81
N VAL A 445 -5.25 -10.10 -17.65
CA VAL A 445 -4.57 -10.54 -16.41
C VAL A 445 -5.63 -10.80 -15.36
N ASN A 446 -5.49 -11.87 -14.60
CA ASN A 446 -6.43 -12.20 -13.52
C ASN A 446 -5.76 -13.01 -12.39
N PRO A 447 -5.91 -12.56 -11.13
CA PRO A 447 -6.45 -11.26 -10.69
C PRO A 447 -5.57 -10.09 -11.13
N ALA A 448 -6.12 -8.89 -11.28
CA ALA A 448 -5.37 -7.70 -11.70
C ALA A 448 -5.03 -6.75 -10.55
N GLU A 449 -5.53 -7.03 -9.35
CA GLU A 449 -5.29 -6.23 -8.14
C GLU A 449 -5.50 -7.08 -6.89
N GLY A 450 -4.90 -6.69 -5.79
CA GLY A 450 -5.04 -7.39 -4.51
C GLY A 450 -4.04 -6.93 -3.46
N ASN A 451 -3.94 -7.74 -2.41
CA ASN A 451 -3.00 -7.56 -1.31
C ASN A 451 -2.22 -8.85 -1.10
N ILE A 452 -0.90 -8.74 -0.88
CA ILE A 452 -0.01 -9.85 -0.58
C ILE A 452 0.47 -9.71 0.86
N ASN A 453 0.05 -10.63 1.72
CA ASN A 453 0.51 -10.64 3.11
C ASN A 453 2.03 -10.88 3.21
N ALA A 454 2.61 -10.50 4.35
CA ALA A 454 4.01 -10.75 4.67
C ALA A 454 4.41 -12.23 4.45
N GLY A 455 5.48 -12.47 3.71
CA GLY A 455 6.00 -13.80 3.38
C GLY A 455 5.12 -14.63 2.44
N ALA A 456 4.03 -14.07 1.91
CA ALA A 456 3.12 -14.75 0.99
C ALA A 456 3.44 -14.44 -0.48
N ASN A 457 2.73 -15.11 -1.36
CA ASN A 457 2.75 -14.85 -2.80
C ASN A 457 1.34 -14.94 -3.40
N VAL A 458 1.19 -14.39 -4.60
CA VAL A 458 0.00 -14.49 -5.43
C VAL A 458 0.42 -14.87 -6.85
N THR A 459 -0.39 -15.69 -7.50
CA THR A 459 -0.15 -16.11 -8.89
C THR A 459 -1.14 -15.42 -9.80
N GLU A 460 -0.60 -14.69 -10.77
CA GLU A 460 -1.35 -14.01 -11.82
C GLU A 460 -1.39 -14.89 -13.07
N THR A 461 -2.56 -14.96 -13.70
CA THR A 461 -2.72 -15.66 -14.97
C THR A 461 -2.91 -14.66 -16.09
N VAL A 462 -1.97 -14.67 -17.03
CA VAL A 462 -2.02 -13.89 -18.27
C VAL A 462 -2.60 -14.76 -19.37
N THR A 463 -3.71 -14.32 -19.95
CA THR A 463 -4.38 -15.00 -21.04
C THR A 463 -4.33 -14.14 -22.30
N VAL A 464 -3.84 -14.68 -23.39
CA VAL A 464 -3.81 -14.05 -24.71
C VAL A 464 -4.83 -14.68 -25.65
N ASN A 465 -5.37 -13.86 -26.55
CA ASN A 465 -6.38 -14.25 -27.53
C ASN A 465 -5.92 -13.80 -28.94
N SER A 466 -5.86 -14.72 -29.87
CA SER A 466 -5.44 -14.48 -31.26
C SER A 466 -6.59 -14.34 -32.25
N ASN A 467 -7.82 -14.07 -31.77
CA ASN A 467 -8.99 -13.90 -32.68
C ASN A 467 -8.75 -12.77 -33.67
N GLY A 468 -9.00 -13.07 -34.96
CA GLY A 468 -8.84 -12.12 -36.06
C GLY A 468 -7.38 -11.86 -36.47
N MET A 469 -6.41 -12.59 -35.91
CA MET A 469 -4.99 -12.52 -36.29
C MET A 469 -4.65 -13.59 -37.32
N ASN A 470 -3.63 -13.34 -38.13
CA ASN A 470 -3.14 -14.23 -39.18
C ASN A 470 -1.76 -14.76 -38.86
N VAL A 471 -1.39 -15.88 -39.47
CA VAL A 471 -0.03 -16.44 -39.39
C VAL A 471 0.99 -15.37 -39.83
N GLY A 472 2.00 -15.14 -39.01
CA GLY A 472 3.02 -14.11 -39.19
C GLY A 472 2.75 -12.80 -38.43
N ASP A 473 1.55 -12.60 -37.90
CA ASP A 473 1.27 -11.45 -37.06
C ASP A 473 2.03 -11.56 -35.74
N THR A 474 2.51 -10.40 -35.25
CA THR A 474 3.12 -10.24 -33.94
C THR A 474 2.47 -9.09 -33.18
N LYS A 475 2.32 -9.24 -31.88
CA LYS A 475 1.82 -8.20 -30.97
C LYS A 475 2.72 -8.12 -29.75
N THR A 476 2.89 -6.92 -29.25
CA THR A 476 3.62 -6.64 -27.99
C THR A 476 2.76 -5.81 -27.06
N ALA A 477 2.99 -6.03 -25.77
CA ALA A 477 2.37 -5.32 -24.66
C ALA A 477 3.33 -5.32 -23.48
N LYS A 478 3.02 -4.54 -22.46
CA LYS A 478 3.71 -4.56 -21.17
C LYS A 478 2.70 -4.69 -20.05
N LEU A 479 3.06 -5.45 -19.04
CA LEU A 479 2.36 -5.45 -17.76
C LEU A 479 3.16 -4.58 -16.81
N HIS A 480 2.54 -3.56 -16.27
CA HIS A 480 3.07 -2.71 -15.22
C HIS A 480 2.50 -3.21 -13.91
N CYS A 481 3.31 -3.94 -13.15
CA CYS A 481 2.95 -4.46 -11.83
C CYS A 481 3.32 -3.42 -10.78
N PHE A 482 2.36 -2.63 -10.34
CA PHE A 482 2.54 -1.62 -9.30
C PHE A 482 2.35 -2.20 -7.92
N SER A 483 3.08 -1.66 -6.95
CA SER A 483 2.96 -2.07 -5.55
C SER A 483 3.09 -0.90 -4.58
N SER A 484 2.69 -1.11 -3.33
CA SER A 484 2.93 -0.19 -2.24
C SER A 484 4.32 -0.32 -1.60
N ASP A 485 5.25 -1.06 -2.22
CA ASP A 485 6.66 -1.09 -1.82
C ASP A 485 7.35 0.23 -2.18
N ILE A 486 8.01 0.85 -1.19
CA ILE A 486 8.70 2.14 -1.36
C ILE A 486 9.93 2.01 -2.28
N GLU A 487 10.60 0.86 -2.28
CA GLU A 487 11.83 0.63 -3.03
C GLU A 487 11.57 0.06 -4.42
N ASN A 488 10.51 -0.77 -4.56
CA ASN A 488 10.15 -1.46 -5.78
C ASN A 488 8.67 -1.22 -6.12
N GLY A 489 8.30 0.04 -6.30
CA GLY A 489 6.92 0.46 -6.58
C GLY A 489 6.37 -0.04 -7.92
N GLU A 490 7.24 -0.40 -8.89
CA GLU A 490 6.85 -0.90 -10.20
C GLU A 490 7.82 -1.97 -10.72
N VAL A 491 7.26 -3.03 -11.28
CA VAL A 491 7.99 -4.03 -12.10
C VAL A 491 7.30 -4.16 -13.45
N GLU A 492 8.05 -3.98 -14.53
CA GLU A 492 7.56 -4.10 -15.91
C GLU A 492 7.85 -5.50 -16.46
N ILE A 493 6.84 -6.17 -17.03
CA ILE A 493 6.97 -7.47 -17.70
C ILE A 493 6.58 -7.30 -19.17
N PRO A 494 7.53 -7.37 -20.11
CA PRO A 494 7.24 -7.41 -21.53
C PRO A 494 6.46 -8.68 -21.92
N VAL A 495 5.42 -8.51 -22.73
CA VAL A 495 4.62 -9.61 -23.27
C VAL A 495 4.69 -9.60 -24.79
N SER A 496 4.99 -10.73 -25.37
CA SER A 496 4.99 -10.92 -26.83
C SER A 496 4.10 -12.07 -27.27
N LEU A 497 3.35 -11.86 -28.33
CA LEU A 497 2.50 -12.85 -28.99
C LEU A 497 2.91 -12.96 -30.46
N SER A 498 3.27 -14.16 -30.89
CA SER A 498 3.55 -14.50 -32.27
C SER A 498 2.52 -15.52 -32.80
N ILE A 499 1.90 -15.23 -33.93
CA ILE A 499 0.98 -16.15 -34.57
C ILE A 499 1.75 -16.98 -35.56
N THR A 500 1.86 -18.25 -35.27
CA THR A 500 2.58 -19.23 -36.07
C THR A 500 1.61 -20.30 -36.57
N ASP A 501 1.90 -20.88 -37.69
CA ASP A 501 1.28 -22.13 -38.06
C ASP A 501 2.00 -23.22 -37.21
N VAL A 502 1.54 -23.40 -35.99
CA VAL A 502 1.96 -24.56 -35.22
C VAL A 502 1.28 -25.74 -35.88
N ALA A 503 1.91 -26.27 -36.93
CA ALA A 503 1.53 -27.57 -37.42
C ALA A 503 1.46 -28.49 -36.21
N VAL A 504 0.30 -29.02 -35.89
CA VAL A 504 0.21 -30.20 -35.05
C VAL A 504 1.18 -31.14 -35.74
N ASN A 505 2.33 -31.47 -35.13
CA ASN A 505 3.12 -32.57 -35.58
C ASN A 505 2.13 -33.73 -35.60
N GLU A 506 1.59 -34.07 -36.79
CA GLU A 506 0.94 -35.37 -36.95
C GLU A 506 2.01 -36.35 -36.45
N TYR A 507 1.80 -36.85 -35.26
CA TYR A 507 2.57 -37.94 -34.75
C TYR A 507 2.59 -38.92 -35.91
N ASN A 508 3.76 -39.14 -36.52
CA ASN A 508 3.92 -40.13 -37.57
C ASN A 508 3.19 -41.36 -37.08
N GLN A 509 2.02 -41.65 -37.66
CA GLN A 509 1.18 -42.73 -37.18
C GLN A 509 2.02 -43.99 -37.35
N ILE A 510 2.50 -44.54 -36.25
CA ILE A 510 3.24 -45.77 -36.28
C ILE A 510 2.29 -46.81 -36.91
N GLU A 511 2.64 -47.32 -38.06
CA GLU A 511 1.84 -48.35 -38.69
C GLU A 511 2.01 -49.66 -37.92
N VAL A 512 1.03 -49.95 -37.06
CA VAL A 512 0.99 -51.23 -36.31
C VAL A 512 -0.06 -52.13 -36.94
N LYS A 513 0.36 -53.28 -37.40
CA LYS A 513 -0.54 -54.35 -37.87
C LYS A 513 -0.60 -55.45 -36.84
N VAL A 514 -1.80 -55.91 -36.54
CA VAL A 514 -2.09 -56.97 -35.59
C VAL A 514 -2.96 -58.02 -36.30
N TYR A 515 -2.39 -59.20 -36.52
CA TYR A 515 -3.06 -60.26 -37.29
C TYR A 515 -2.59 -61.66 -36.87
N PRO A 516 -3.40 -62.75 -37.13
CA PRO A 516 -4.80 -62.66 -37.56
C PRO A 516 -5.68 -62.06 -36.45
N ASN A 517 -6.75 -61.35 -36.87
CA ASN A 517 -7.78 -60.89 -35.95
C ASN A 517 -9.14 -61.20 -36.62
N PRO A 518 -9.94 -62.13 -36.05
CA PRO A 518 -9.71 -62.91 -34.80
C PRO A 518 -8.57 -63.89 -34.86
N ALA A 519 -7.93 -64.07 -33.67
CA ALA A 519 -6.82 -65.00 -33.44
C ALA A 519 -7.30 -66.32 -32.82
N THR A 520 -6.62 -67.43 -33.16
CA THR A 520 -6.92 -68.78 -32.58
C THR A 520 -5.76 -69.34 -31.78
N ASN A 521 -4.56 -69.30 -32.32
CA ASN A 521 -3.37 -69.91 -31.69
C ASN A 521 -2.28 -68.91 -31.38
N PHE A 522 -2.23 -67.84 -32.18
CA PHE A 522 -1.24 -66.78 -32.01
C PHE A 522 -1.75 -65.45 -32.65
N VAL A 523 -1.13 -64.35 -32.25
CA VAL A 523 -1.24 -63.03 -32.84
C VAL A 523 0.15 -62.55 -33.23
N GLN A 524 0.31 -62.06 -34.43
CA GLN A 524 1.51 -61.33 -34.85
C GLN A 524 1.27 -59.82 -34.79
N VAL A 525 2.23 -59.12 -34.20
CA VAL A 525 2.30 -57.67 -34.16
C VAL A 525 3.49 -57.25 -35.02
N THR A 526 3.26 -56.40 -36.01
CA THR A 526 4.33 -55.84 -36.86
C THR A 526 4.31 -54.34 -36.84
N SER A 527 5.47 -53.71 -36.71
CA SER A 527 5.70 -52.29 -36.76
C SER A 527 7.18 -52.01 -36.99
N ASP A 528 7.54 -50.77 -37.33
CA ASP A 528 8.94 -50.37 -37.34
C ASP A 528 9.49 -50.27 -35.91
N GLN A 529 10.53 -51.10 -35.58
CA GLN A 529 11.27 -51.10 -34.33
C GLN A 529 10.38 -51.11 -33.05
N ILE A 530 9.74 -52.25 -32.81
CA ILE A 530 8.96 -52.49 -31.58
C ILE A 530 9.92 -52.62 -30.41
N GLN A 531 9.70 -51.79 -29.38
CA GLN A 531 10.46 -51.82 -28.12
C GLN A 531 9.75 -52.64 -27.03
N ARG A 532 8.40 -52.61 -27.05
CA ARG A 532 7.59 -53.29 -26.03
C ARG A 532 6.20 -53.60 -26.58
N VAL A 533 5.70 -54.76 -26.28
CA VAL A 533 4.31 -55.15 -26.52
C VAL A 533 3.68 -55.59 -25.20
N GLU A 534 2.52 -55.02 -24.91
CA GLU A 534 1.70 -55.32 -23.75
C GLU A 534 0.30 -55.72 -24.19
N VAL A 535 -0.27 -56.77 -23.60
CA VAL A 535 -1.65 -57.19 -23.89
C VAL A 535 -2.46 -57.12 -22.60
N TYR A 536 -3.59 -56.50 -22.70
CA TYR A 536 -4.53 -56.29 -21.59
C TYR A 536 -5.88 -56.96 -21.91
N ASN A 537 -6.47 -57.61 -20.91
CA ASN A 537 -7.85 -58.06 -21.01
C ASN A 537 -8.83 -56.89 -20.84
N MET A 538 -10.14 -57.12 -21.03
CA MET A 538 -11.17 -56.09 -20.92
C MET A 538 -11.35 -55.48 -19.50
N MET A 539 -10.76 -56.13 -18.49
CA MET A 539 -10.71 -55.57 -17.11
C MET A 539 -9.47 -54.73 -16.85
N GLY A 540 -8.61 -54.50 -17.89
CA GLY A 540 -7.37 -53.73 -17.78
C GLY A 540 -6.20 -54.50 -17.13
N GLN A 541 -6.33 -55.80 -16.93
CA GLN A 541 -5.24 -56.62 -16.39
C GLN A 541 -4.25 -56.97 -17.50
N LEU A 542 -2.94 -56.81 -17.22
CA LEU A 542 -1.85 -57.21 -18.10
C LEU A 542 -1.77 -58.75 -18.15
N VAL A 543 -1.93 -59.31 -19.33
CA VAL A 543 -1.90 -60.79 -19.56
C VAL A 543 -0.68 -61.26 -20.35
N PHE A 544 0.01 -60.35 -21.03
CA PHE A 544 1.26 -60.60 -21.73
C PHE A 544 2.10 -59.34 -21.81
N GLU A 545 3.40 -59.48 -21.68
CA GLU A 545 4.39 -58.44 -21.86
C GLU A 545 5.66 -58.98 -22.49
N GLN A 546 6.20 -58.28 -23.45
CA GLN A 546 7.49 -58.61 -24.06
C GLN A 546 8.24 -57.33 -24.42
N PHE A 547 9.48 -57.24 -23.97
CA PHE A 547 10.44 -56.23 -24.43
C PHE A 547 11.23 -56.84 -25.60
N CYS A 548 11.42 -56.07 -26.65
CA CYS A 548 12.13 -56.50 -27.85
C CYS A 548 12.74 -55.27 -28.56
N ASN A 549 13.54 -55.51 -29.55
CA ASN A 549 14.00 -54.49 -30.50
C ASN A 549 13.93 -55.14 -31.89
N ASP A 550 12.70 -55.38 -32.33
CA ASP A 550 12.40 -56.13 -33.56
C ASP A 550 11.27 -55.43 -34.33
N SER A 551 11.09 -55.80 -35.58
CA SER A 551 9.97 -55.35 -36.41
C SER A 551 8.71 -56.21 -36.29
N HIS A 552 8.79 -57.36 -35.61
CA HIS A 552 7.65 -58.25 -35.38
C HIS A 552 7.74 -59.00 -34.05
N VAL A 553 6.57 -59.23 -33.45
CA VAL A 553 6.41 -60.01 -32.22
C VAL A 553 5.27 -61.01 -32.42
N THR A 554 5.50 -62.26 -32.06
CA THR A 554 4.46 -63.29 -32.07
C THR A 554 4.02 -63.61 -30.63
N ILE A 555 2.72 -63.44 -30.39
CA ILE A 555 2.09 -63.65 -29.09
C ILE A 555 1.27 -64.95 -29.16
N SER A 556 1.56 -65.90 -28.31
CA SER A 556 0.74 -67.09 -28.19
C SER A 556 -0.57 -66.79 -27.47
N THR A 557 -1.69 -67.19 -28.04
CA THR A 557 -3.01 -67.08 -27.40
C THR A 557 -3.38 -68.34 -26.57
N ALA A 558 -2.48 -69.32 -26.51
CA ALA A 558 -2.66 -70.48 -25.65
C ALA A 558 -2.72 -70.03 -24.16
N GLY A 559 -3.84 -70.26 -23.51
CA GLY A 559 -4.09 -69.82 -22.13
C GLY A 559 -4.83 -68.51 -21.98
N MET A 560 -5.12 -67.80 -23.08
CA MET A 560 -6.01 -66.69 -23.09
C MET A 560 -7.47 -67.14 -23.25
N ALA A 561 -8.37 -66.58 -22.44
CA ALA A 561 -9.79 -66.84 -22.57
C ALA A 561 -10.35 -66.22 -23.85
N PRO A 562 -11.33 -66.85 -24.53
CA PRO A 562 -11.99 -66.20 -25.66
C PRO A 562 -12.56 -64.85 -25.28
N GLY A 563 -12.27 -63.83 -26.10
CA GLY A 563 -12.69 -62.44 -25.79
C GLY A 563 -11.85 -61.40 -26.50
N SER A 564 -12.15 -60.11 -26.22
CA SER A 564 -11.41 -58.98 -26.72
C SER A 564 -10.23 -58.60 -25.82
N TYR A 565 -9.13 -58.22 -26.43
CA TYR A 565 -7.89 -57.80 -25.76
C TYR A 565 -7.37 -56.50 -26.40
N ALA A 566 -6.76 -55.64 -25.61
CA ALA A 566 -6.05 -54.46 -26.07
C ALA A 566 -4.55 -54.80 -26.18
N VAL A 567 -3.99 -54.65 -27.37
CA VAL A 567 -2.56 -54.82 -27.65
C VAL A 567 -1.94 -53.43 -27.76
N LYS A 568 -1.15 -53.08 -26.77
CA LYS A 568 -0.41 -51.82 -26.72
C LYS A 568 1.01 -52.06 -27.21
N VAL A 569 1.41 -51.36 -28.23
CA VAL A 569 2.70 -51.48 -28.90
C VAL A 569 3.46 -50.16 -28.72
N THR A 570 4.59 -50.21 -28.07
CA THR A 570 5.53 -49.11 -27.96
C THR A 570 6.68 -49.32 -28.92
N ALA A 571 6.87 -48.41 -29.84
CA ALA A 571 7.97 -48.37 -30.79
C ALA A 571 8.82 -47.11 -30.58
N THR A 572 9.93 -46.98 -31.28
CA THR A 572 10.85 -45.82 -31.14
C THR A 572 10.17 -44.46 -31.29
N ASN A 573 9.11 -44.37 -32.13
CA ASN A 573 8.45 -43.15 -32.50
C ASN A 573 7.08 -42.92 -31.82
N GLY A 574 6.73 -43.74 -30.79
CA GLY A 574 5.49 -43.56 -30.03
C GLY A 574 4.81 -44.87 -29.62
N THR A 575 3.55 -44.77 -29.21
CA THR A 575 2.76 -45.91 -28.71
C THR A 575 1.41 -45.96 -29.42
N VAL A 576 1.01 -47.14 -29.87
CA VAL A 576 -0.30 -47.41 -30.49
C VAL A 576 -0.97 -48.59 -29.77
N THR A 577 -2.29 -48.48 -29.59
CA THR A 577 -3.11 -49.57 -29.05
C THR A 577 -4.06 -50.08 -30.13
N LYS A 578 -4.06 -51.40 -30.38
CA LYS A 578 -4.97 -52.10 -31.30
C LYS A 578 -5.79 -53.12 -30.55
N GLN A 579 -7.00 -53.37 -31.01
CA GLN A 579 -7.85 -54.43 -30.47
C GLN A 579 -7.68 -55.71 -31.22
N VAL A 580 -7.58 -56.84 -30.51
CA VAL A 580 -7.60 -58.18 -31.06
C VAL A 580 -8.69 -59.05 -30.39
N VAL A 581 -9.33 -59.89 -31.13
CA VAL A 581 -10.31 -60.87 -30.63
C VAL A 581 -9.67 -62.25 -30.65
N VAL A 582 -9.64 -62.92 -29.51
CA VAL A 582 -9.19 -64.33 -29.35
C VAL A 582 -10.43 -65.25 -29.37
N LYS A 583 -10.38 -66.32 -30.17
CA LYS A 583 -11.48 -67.29 -30.29
C LYS A 583 -11.20 -68.55 -29.47
#